data_7c255109fd523ac96040c0e25d845b5d
#
_entry.id   7c255109fd523ac96040c0e25d845b5d
#
_cell.length_a   1.000
_cell.length_b   1.000
_cell.length_c   1.000
_cell.angle_alpha   90.00
_cell.angle_beta   90.00
_cell.angle_gamma   90.00
#
_symmetry.space_group_name_H-M   'P 1'
#
loop_
_entity.id
_entity.type
_entity.pdbx_description
1 polymer ?
#
loop_
_entity_poly.entity_id
_entity_poly.type
_entity_poly.pdbx_seq_one_letter_code
_entity_poly.pdbx_strand_id
1 'polypeptide(L)'
;LDNHDPIKIAWSLLKEEVRLRGSTGASLRTLPDGRRGVVKRGGFGGGDPEGHIRNEYDMNRYLNALGVGVPEAEMVDEGNRPTMLTQFEEGAVPIGPLDTAKLRQDVVPHALIANWDVVGMEDDNVLRRPDGSLSYVDVGGAGPYRAQGARKGPDFGPTVNEFETFPQHMPQYFAGLTDEEIGRSYDRYGGQDAMEAALNHLRSRDTADTLRQRISDVARRVA
;
A
#
# COMPACT_ATOMS: atom_id res chain seq x y z
N LEU A 1 17.97 3.27 28.61
CA LEU A 1 16.64 3.89 28.42
C LEU A 1 16.85 5.24 27.72
N ASP A 2 17.20 5.23 26.43
CA ASP A 2 17.38 6.46 25.66
C ASP A 2 16.04 6.93 25.10
N ASN A 3 15.45 7.87 25.81
CA ASN A 3 14.18 8.53 25.48
C ASN A 3 14.38 9.80 24.63
N HIS A 4 15.47 9.89 23.88
CA HIS A 4 15.87 11.08 23.11
C HIS A 4 15.93 10.87 21.61
N ASP A 5 14.98 10.10 21.05
CA ASP A 5 14.74 10.16 19.63
C ASP A 5 13.93 11.44 19.32
N PRO A 6 14.55 12.47 18.71
CA PRO A 6 13.88 13.74 18.45
C PRO A 6 12.64 13.58 17.57
N ILE A 7 12.54 12.52 16.78
CA ILE A 7 11.38 12.18 15.98
C ILE A 7 10.22 11.77 16.89
N LYS A 8 10.44 10.88 17.87
CA LYS A 8 9.40 10.46 18.82
C LYS A 8 8.84 11.61 19.66
N ILE A 9 9.68 12.58 20.03
CA ILE A 9 9.27 13.78 20.78
C ILE A 9 8.46 14.73 19.88
N ALA A 10 8.86 14.91 18.62
CA ALA A 10 8.15 15.77 17.68
C ALA A 10 6.71 15.27 17.43
N TRP A 11 6.51 13.95 17.36
CA TRP A 11 5.19 13.37 17.13
C TRP A 11 4.20 13.50 18.29
N SER A 12 4.69 13.57 19.54
CA SER A 12 3.83 13.78 20.72
C SER A 12 3.32 15.24 20.84
N LEU A 13 3.88 16.17 20.10
CA LEU A 13 3.57 17.61 20.13
C LEU A 13 2.59 18.07 19.03
N LEU A 14 1.96 17.14 18.29
CA LEU A 14 1.03 17.46 17.22
C LEU A 14 -0.22 18.19 17.72
N LYS A 15 -0.47 19.41 17.21
CA LYS A 15 -1.46 20.33 17.77
C LYS A 15 -2.85 20.28 17.14
N GLU A 16 -3.00 19.75 15.94
CA GLU A 16 -4.31 19.68 15.26
C GLU A 16 -4.50 18.33 14.60
N GLU A 17 -5.60 17.67 14.89
CA GLU A 17 -6.02 16.42 14.29
C GLU A 17 -7.32 16.66 13.52
N VAL A 18 -7.26 16.60 12.18
CA VAL A 18 -8.43 16.62 11.32
C VAL A 18 -8.71 15.19 10.86
N ARG A 19 -9.88 14.65 11.21
CA ARG A 19 -10.30 13.34 10.72
C ARG A 19 -10.45 13.35 9.21
N LEU A 20 -9.76 12.43 8.56
CA LEU A 20 -9.97 12.14 7.15
C LEU A 20 -11.14 11.15 7.00
N ARG A 21 -11.79 11.18 5.83
CA ARG A 21 -12.80 10.18 5.49
C ARG A 21 -12.09 8.82 5.33
N GLY A 22 -12.78 7.74 5.66
CA GLY A 22 -12.27 6.37 5.54
C GLY A 22 -12.64 5.50 6.72
N SER A 23 -12.64 4.17 6.52
CA SER A 23 -13.06 3.17 7.52
C SER A 23 -11.99 2.89 8.59
N THR A 24 -10.73 3.27 8.36
CA THR A 24 -9.59 2.94 9.23
C THR A 24 -9.21 4.03 10.25
N GLY A 25 -9.98 5.14 10.28
CA GLY A 25 -9.76 6.21 11.26
C GLY A 25 -8.50 7.02 10.99
N ALA A 26 -8.17 7.27 9.72
CA ALA A 26 -7.06 8.14 9.33
C ALA A 26 -7.31 9.59 9.77
N SER A 27 -6.24 10.26 10.21
CA SER A 27 -6.29 11.68 10.58
C SER A 27 -5.09 12.43 10.01
N LEU A 28 -5.34 13.67 9.60
CA LEU A 28 -4.32 14.61 9.15
C LEU A 28 -3.77 15.36 10.36
N ARG A 29 -2.46 15.41 10.49
CA ARG A 29 -1.77 16.15 11.55
C ARG A 29 -0.70 17.06 10.96
N THR A 30 -0.51 18.23 11.58
CA THR A 30 0.59 19.14 11.25
C THR A 30 1.73 18.93 12.24
N LEU A 31 2.92 18.69 11.71
CA LEU A 31 4.16 18.55 12.47
C LEU A 31 4.65 19.92 12.99
N PRO A 32 5.53 19.93 14.02
CA PRO A 32 6.11 21.17 14.53
C PRO A 32 6.89 21.99 13.50
N ASP A 33 7.41 21.34 12.46
CA ASP A 33 8.13 21.96 11.35
C ASP A 33 7.20 22.45 10.21
N GLY A 34 5.88 22.33 10.41
CA GLY A 34 4.86 22.75 9.45
C GLY A 34 4.52 21.72 8.36
N ARG A 35 5.25 20.61 8.28
CA ARG A 35 4.87 19.50 7.37
C ARG A 35 3.58 18.84 7.84
N ARG A 36 2.84 18.28 6.91
CA ARG A 36 1.63 17.51 7.20
C ARG A 36 1.88 16.02 7.06
N GLY A 37 1.24 15.24 7.92
CA GLY A 37 1.31 13.78 7.88
C GLY A 37 -0.07 13.15 8.13
N VAL A 38 -0.28 11.97 7.57
CA VAL A 38 -1.48 11.16 7.79
C VAL A 38 -1.16 10.09 8.81
N VAL A 39 -1.95 10.03 9.86
CA VAL A 39 -1.84 9.07 10.96
C VAL A 39 -2.91 8.00 10.80
N LYS A 40 -2.52 6.73 10.82
CA LYS A 40 -3.39 5.55 10.70
C LYS A 40 -3.15 4.58 11.84
N ARG A 41 -4.22 3.94 12.34
CA ARG A 41 -4.17 3.00 13.50
C ARG A 41 -4.72 1.60 13.20
N GLY A 42 -5.05 1.32 11.94
CA GLY A 42 -5.59 0.05 11.48
C GLY A 42 -7.10 -0.11 11.65
N GLY A 43 -7.68 -0.97 10.83
CA GLY A 43 -9.11 -1.26 10.82
C GLY A 43 -9.53 -2.29 11.86
N PHE A 44 -10.72 -2.14 12.41
CA PHE A 44 -11.26 -2.99 13.49
C PHE A 44 -12.09 -4.18 12.99
N GLY A 45 -12.31 -4.31 11.68
CA GLY A 45 -13.22 -5.31 11.11
C GLY A 45 -12.85 -6.78 11.36
N GLY A 46 -11.57 -7.06 11.65
CA GLY A 46 -11.08 -8.41 11.97
C GLY A 46 -10.70 -8.63 13.43
N GLY A 47 -10.88 -7.64 14.30
CA GLY A 47 -10.47 -7.71 15.69
C GLY A 47 -8.95 -7.62 15.94
N ASP A 48 -8.14 -7.34 14.91
CA ASP A 48 -6.67 -7.24 14.97
C ASP A 48 -6.18 -5.94 14.30
N PRO A 49 -6.53 -4.76 14.84
CA PRO A 49 -6.12 -3.49 14.23
C PRO A 49 -4.61 -3.28 14.26
N GLU A 50 -3.91 -3.81 15.25
CA GLU A 50 -2.44 -3.70 15.33
C GLU A 50 -1.75 -4.53 14.25
N GLY A 51 -2.19 -5.75 14.03
CA GLY A 51 -1.70 -6.58 12.93
C GLY A 51 -2.01 -5.95 11.57
N HIS A 52 -3.19 -5.37 11.41
CA HIS A 52 -3.58 -4.70 10.19
C HIS A 52 -2.67 -3.51 9.86
N ILE A 53 -2.43 -2.60 10.81
CA ILE A 53 -1.57 -1.42 10.54
C ILE A 53 -0.10 -1.80 10.34
N ARG A 54 0.39 -2.82 11.05
CA ARG A 54 1.74 -3.36 10.82
C ARG A 54 1.88 -3.95 9.42
N ASN A 55 0.84 -4.63 8.94
CA ASN A 55 0.80 -5.15 7.57
C ASN A 55 0.75 -4.03 6.53
N GLU A 56 -0.08 -3.01 6.71
CA GLU A 56 -0.13 -1.86 5.80
C GLU A 56 1.24 -1.20 5.67
N TYR A 57 1.94 -1.01 6.78
CA TYR A 57 3.30 -0.49 6.78
C TYR A 57 4.28 -1.40 6.02
N ASP A 58 4.21 -2.73 6.22
CA ASP A 58 5.06 -3.68 5.51
C ASP A 58 4.80 -3.65 3.99
N MET A 59 3.52 -3.58 3.58
CA MET A 59 3.16 -3.48 2.15
C MET A 59 3.61 -2.17 1.54
N ASN A 60 3.49 -1.06 2.26
CA ASN A 60 4.01 0.24 1.83
C ASN A 60 5.54 0.16 1.62
N ARG A 61 6.29 -0.40 2.55
CA ARG A 61 7.74 -0.57 2.42
C ARG A 61 8.15 -1.48 1.27
N TYR A 62 7.41 -2.55 1.04
CA TYR A 62 7.64 -3.44 -0.10
C TYR A 62 7.46 -2.69 -1.42
N LEU A 63 6.36 -1.98 -1.58
CA LEU A 63 6.08 -1.16 -2.76
C LEU A 63 7.13 -0.07 -2.97
N ASN A 64 7.52 0.63 -1.91
CA ASN A 64 8.57 1.65 -1.96
C ASN A 64 9.91 1.06 -2.41
N ALA A 65 10.29 -0.11 -1.89
CA ALA A 65 11.52 -0.81 -2.28
C ALA A 65 11.54 -1.21 -3.76
N LEU A 66 10.37 -1.46 -4.36
CA LEU A 66 10.21 -1.68 -5.80
C LEU A 66 10.21 -0.38 -6.62
N GLY A 67 10.13 0.79 -5.98
CA GLY A 67 10.00 2.07 -6.68
C GLY A 67 8.59 2.41 -7.11
N VAL A 68 7.57 1.71 -6.59
CA VAL A 68 6.17 2.10 -6.74
C VAL A 68 5.93 3.37 -5.92
N GLY A 69 5.21 4.32 -6.49
CA GLY A 69 4.90 5.58 -5.83
C GLY A 69 3.97 5.37 -4.62
N VAL A 70 4.53 5.38 -3.42
CA VAL A 70 3.80 5.40 -2.15
C VAL A 70 4.33 6.55 -1.29
N PRO A 71 3.55 7.09 -0.34
CA PRO A 71 4.09 8.06 0.62
C PRO A 71 5.16 7.42 1.50
N GLU A 72 6.17 8.19 1.88
CA GLU A 72 7.09 7.76 2.92
C GLU A 72 6.32 7.46 4.21
N ALA A 73 6.68 6.35 4.87
CA ALA A 73 5.98 5.85 6.02
C ALA A 73 6.93 5.52 7.17
N GLU A 74 6.48 5.83 8.38
CA GLU A 74 7.12 5.44 9.63
C GLU A 74 6.14 4.73 10.54
N MET A 75 6.64 3.76 11.32
CA MET A 75 5.88 3.12 12.38
C MET A 75 6.31 3.70 13.72
N VAL A 76 5.37 4.26 14.46
CA VAL A 76 5.57 4.82 15.79
C VAL A 76 4.64 4.15 16.79
N ASP A 77 5.02 4.16 18.07
CA ASP A 77 4.15 3.73 19.15
C ASP A 77 3.53 4.96 19.81
N GLU A 78 2.22 5.10 19.68
CA GLU A 78 1.45 6.17 20.30
C GLU A 78 0.58 5.60 21.41
N GLY A 79 0.92 5.88 22.68
CA GLY A 79 0.20 5.35 23.83
C GLY A 79 0.23 3.82 23.89
N ASN A 80 1.36 3.19 23.57
CA ASN A 80 1.57 1.74 23.46
C ASN A 80 0.78 1.06 22.34
N ARG A 81 0.33 1.82 21.32
CA ARG A 81 -0.32 1.26 20.12
C ARG A 81 0.50 1.57 18.89
N PRO A 82 0.71 0.58 18.02
CA PRO A 82 1.37 0.83 16.75
C PRO A 82 0.54 1.78 15.91
N THR A 83 1.18 2.80 15.41
CA THR A 83 0.58 3.85 14.61
C THR A 83 1.45 4.08 13.40
N MET A 84 0.88 4.02 12.21
CA MET A 84 1.57 4.35 10.97
C MET A 84 1.38 5.82 10.66
N LEU A 85 2.46 6.45 10.32
CA LEU A 85 2.51 7.81 9.86
C LEU A 85 3.02 7.82 8.44
N THR A 86 2.29 8.49 7.55
CA THR A 86 2.73 8.71 6.18
C THR A 86 2.83 10.20 5.89
N GLN A 87 3.74 10.56 4.99
CA GLN A 87 3.79 11.93 4.47
C GLN A 87 2.48 12.26 3.76
N PHE A 88 1.97 13.48 3.97
CA PHE A 88 0.81 13.96 3.24
C PHE A 88 1.23 14.38 1.81
N GLU A 89 0.46 13.97 0.82
CA GLU A 89 0.72 14.24 -0.60
C GLU A 89 0.21 15.63 -0.99
N GLU A 90 1.04 16.63 -0.82
CA GLU A 90 0.69 18.04 -1.06
C GLU A 90 0.36 18.32 -2.53
N GLY A 91 -0.82 18.90 -2.78
CA GLY A 91 -1.28 19.27 -4.13
C GLY A 91 -1.64 18.08 -5.02
N ALA A 92 -1.58 16.86 -4.50
CA ALA A 92 -2.05 15.69 -5.23
C ALA A 92 -3.59 15.65 -5.28
N VAL A 93 -4.12 15.06 -6.34
CA VAL A 93 -5.55 14.94 -6.58
C VAL A 93 -5.92 13.48 -6.88
N PRO A 94 -7.15 13.03 -6.59
CA PRO A 94 -7.60 11.69 -6.96
C PRO A 94 -7.40 11.43 -8.46
N ILE A 95 -7.16 10.16 -8.81
CA ILE A 95 -6.99 9.76 -10.21
C ILE A 95 -8.29 9.88 -11.00
N GLY A 96 -8.16 9.85 -12.32
CA GLY A 96 -9.28 9.83 -13.26
C GLY A 96 -8.98 8.94 -14.47
N PRO A 97 -9.89 8.90 -15.46
CA PRO A 97 -9.73 8.04 -16.65
C PRO A 97 -8.41 8.25 -17.41
N LEU A 98 -7.84 9.46 -17.36
CA LEU A 98 -6.56 9.77 -18.02
C LEU A 98 -5.35 9.10 -17.36
N ASP A 99 -5.49 8.62 -16.15
CA ASP A 99 -4.42 7.98 -15.39
C ASP A 99 -4.39 6.44 -15.56
N THR A 100 -5.38 5.87 -16.26
CA THR A 100 -5.52 4.42 -16.48
C THR A 100 -4.25 3.76 -17.01
N ALA A 101 -3.60 4.36 -17.99
CA ALA A 101 -2.38 3.79 -18.57
C ALA A 101 -1.22 3.72 -17.56
N LYS A 102 -1.11 4.71 -16.67
CA LYS A 102 -0.10 4.72 -15.58
C LYS A 102 -0.43 3.68 -14.53
N LEU A 103 -1.72 3.59 -14.12
CA LEU A 103 -2.17 2.60 -13.15
C LEU A 103 -1.87 1.16 -13.61
N ARG A 104 -2.09 0.86 -14.91
CA ARG A 104 -1.77 -0.45 -15.50
C ARG A 104 -0.26 -0.76 -15.52
N GLN A 105 0.60 0.26 -15.59
CA GLN A 105 2.04 0.06 -15.48
C GLN A 105 2.46 -0.47 -14.10
N ASP A 106 1.63 -0.28 -13.08
CA ASP A 106 1.88 -0.68 -11.71
C ASP A 106 1.06 -1.95 -11.31
N VAL A 107 0.42 -2.62 -12.29
CA VAL A 107 -0.50 -3.74 -12.02
C VAL A 107 0.17 -4.91 -11.31
N VAL A 108 1.41 -5.28 -11.69
CA VAL A 108 2.10 -6.45 -11.12
C VAL A 108 2.41 -6.25 -9.64
N PRO A 109 3.04 -5.16 -9.18
CA PRO A 109 3.24 -4.93 -7.74
C PRO A 109 1.96 -5.04 -6.92
N HIS A 110 0.85 -4.45 -7.40
CA HIS A 110 -0.43 -4.51 -6.68
C HIS A 110 -1.08 -5.89 -6.72
N ALA A 111 -0.99 -6.60 -7.83
CA ALA A 111 -1.43 -7.98 -7.93
C ALA A 111 -0.64 -8.89 -6.98
N LEU A 112 0.70 -8.77 -6.94
CA LEU A 112 1.57 -9.55 -6.06
C LEU A 112 1.18 -9.43 -4.59
N ILE A 113 0.92 -8.24 -4.10
CA ILE A 113 0.49 -8.03 -2.72
C ILE A 113 -1.02 -8.24 -2.51
N ALA A 114 -1.74 -8.74 -3.51
CA ALA A 114 -3.20 -8.91 -3.47
C ALA A 114 -3.91 -7.65 -2.96
N ASN A 115 -3.56 -6.48 -3.48
CA ASN A 115 -4.22 -5.22 -3.12
C ASN A 115 -5.60 -5.15 -3.80
N TRP A 116 -6.63 -5.67 -3.15
CA TRP A 116 -7.98 -5.72 -3.74
C TRP A 116 -8.70 -4.37 -3.73
N ASP A 117 -8.13 -3.39 -3.07
CA ASP A 117 -8.68 -2.03 -2.95
C ASP A 117 -7.72 -0.98 -3.52
N VAL A 118 -7.11 -1.30 -4.68
CA VAL A 118 -6.08 -0.44 -5.29
C VAL A 118 -6.53 0.99 -5.43
N VAL A 119 -7.74 1.21 -5.97
CA VAL A 119 -8.25 2.55 -6.29
C VAL A 119 -9.17 3.13 -5.21
N GLY A 120 -9.68 2.28 -4.29
CA GLY A 120 -10.71 2.69 -3.34
C GLY A 120 -12.11 2.73 -3.96
N MET A 121 -13.13 2.91 -3.11
CA MET A 121 -14.52 2.97 -3.56
C MET A 121 -14.88 4.28 -4.26
N GLU A 122 -14.16 5.35 -3.95
CA GLU A 122 -14.36 6.71 -4.50
C GLU A 122 -13.14 7.15 -5.34
N ASP A 123 -12.31 6.21 -5.82
CA ASP A 123 -11.05 6.42 -6.56
C ASP A 123 -10.03 7.28 -5.76
N ASP A 124 -10.06 7.21 -4.44
CA ASP A 124 -9.32 8.07 -3.51
C ASP A 124 -8.09 7.41 -2.87
N ASN A 125 -7.86 6.10 -3.12
CA ASN A 125 -6.65 5.40 -2.68
C ASN A 125 -5.43 5.65 -3.56
N VAL A 126 -5.62 6.22 -4.75
CA VAL A 126 -4.55 6.60 -5.66
C VAL A 126 -4.65 8.08 -6.00
N LEU A 127 -3.57 8.78 -5.77
CA LEU A 127 -3.48 10.21 -6.08
C LEU A 127 -2.51 10.45 -7.24
N ARG A 128 -2.82 11.42 -8.07
CA ARG A 128 -1.90 11.98 -9.05
C ARG A 128 -1.20 13.18 -8.44
N ARG A 129 0.12 13.09 -8.31
CA ARG A 129 0.98 14.20 -7.85
C ARG A 129 1.05 15.32 -8.89
N PRO A 130 1.49 16.53 -8.50
CA PRO A 130 1.67 17.66 -9.43
C PRO A 130 2.61 17.38 -10.59
N ASP A 131 3.60 16.50 -10.42
CA ASP A 131 4.53 16.05 -11.47
C ASP A 131 3.91 14.97 -12.39
N GLY A 132 2.69 14.58 -12.13
CA GLY A 132 1.95 13.57 -12.87
C GLY A 132 2.26 12.13 -12.49
N SER A 133 3.14 11.85 -11.51
CA SER A 133 3.33 10.50 -10.97
C SER A 133 2.14 10.07 -10.11
N LEU A 134 1.96 8.75 -9.92
CA LEU A 134 0.95 8.21 -9.02
C LEU A 134 1.50 8.00 -7.62
N SER A 135 0.63 8.13 -6.61
CA SER A 135 0.89 7.80 -5.22
C SER A 135 -0.25 6.96 -4.65
N TYR A 136 0.06 5.76 -4.17
CA TYR A 136 -0.89 4.84 -3.56
C TYR A 136 -0.90 5.09 -2.05
N VAL A 137 -1.90 5.85 -1.58
CA VAL A 137 -1.94 6.39 -0.22
C VAL A 137 -2.60 5.46 0.79
N ASP A 138 -3.33 4.43 0.34
CA ASP A 138 -3.93 3.41 1.18
C ASP A 138 -3.67 2.02 0.60
N VAL A 139 -2.86 1.24 1.31
CA VAL A 139 -2.55 -0.15 0.98
C VAL A 139 -2.97 -1.12 2.09
N GLY A 140 -3.89 -0.68 2.96
CA GLY A 140 -4.40 -1.49 4.06
C GLY A 140 -5.15 -2.74 3.58
N GLY A 141 -5.72 -2.70 2.37
CA GLY A 141 -6.37 -3.85 1.72
C GLY A 141 -5.42 -4.86 1.08
N ALA A 142 -4.11 -4.73 1.27
CA ALA A 142 -3.09 -5.59 0.69
C ALA A 142 -2.61 -6.70 1.65
N GLY A 143 -1.87 -7.67 1.08
CA GLY A 143 -1.36 -8.82 1.84
C GLY A 143 -2.49 -9.65 2.44
N PRO A 144 -2.30 -10.22 3.64
CA PRO A 144 -3.27 -11.11 4.28
C PRO A 144 -4.51 -10.39 4.85
N TYR A 145 -4.67 -9.07 4.64
CA TYR A 145 -5.80 -8.31 5.17
C TYR A 145 -6.67 -7.71 4.07
N ARG A 146 -7.96 -7.51 4.38
CA ARG A 146 -8.91 -6.68 3.63
C ARG A 146 -8.84 -5.24 4.12
N ALA A 147 -9.30 -4.28 3.34
CA ALA A 147 -9.25 -2.84 3.63
C ALA A 147 -9.77 -2.46 5.05
N GLN A 148 -10.75 -3.19 5.57
CA GLN A 148 -11.33 -2.92 6.90
C GLN A 148 -10.68 -3.73 8.04
N GLY A 149 -9.57 -4.44 7.78
CA GLY A 149 -8.81 -5.18 8.78
C GLY A 149 -9.21 -6.65 8.97
N ALA A 150 -10.21 -7.17 8.27
CA ALA A 150 -10.50 -8.60 8.28
C ALA A 150 -9.42 -9.40 7.53
N ARG A 151 -9.12 -10.61 7.99
CA ARG A 151 -8.17 -11.51 7.31
C ARG A 151 -8.76 -12.07 6.01
N LYS A 152 -7.93 -12.19 4.96
CA LYS A 152 -8.29 -12.86 3.71
C LYS A 152 -8.29 -14.39 3.84
N GLY A 153 -7.55 -14.92 4.82
CA GLY A 153 -7.41 -16.36 4.98
C GLY A 153 -6.80 -17.02 3.74
N PRO A 154 -7.39 -18.14 3.26
CA PRO A 154 -6.89 -18.87 2.08
C PRO A 154 -6.88 -18.07 0.78
N ASP A 155 -7.64 -16.96 0.71
CA ASP A 155 -7.72 -16.11 -0.49
C ASP A 155 -6.39 -15.34 -0.72
N PHE A 156 -5.54 -15.20 0.30
CA PHE A 156 -4.16 -14.74 0.15
C PHE A 156 -3.24 -15.96 0.03
N GLY A 157 -3.36 -16.67 -1.08
CA GLY A 157 -2.58 -17.86 -1.39
C GLY A 157 -1.42 -17.61 -2.35
N PRO A 158 -0.73 -18.68 -2.80
CA PRO A 158 0.46 -18.63 -3.64
C PRO A 158 0.20 -18.23 -5.10
N THR A 159 -1.06 -18.25 -5.54
CA THR A 159 -1.46 -17.96 -6.92
C THR A 159 -1.94 -16.52 -7.03
N VAL A 160 -1.54 -15.84 -8.12
CA VAL A 160 -1.96 -14.47 -8.41
C VAL A 160 -3.18 -14.50 -9.33
N ASN A 161 -4.37 -14.37 -8.74
CA ASN A 161 -5.65 -14.32 -9.46
C ASN A 161 -6.09 -12.88 -9.79
N GLU A 162 -5.34 -11.89 -9.35
CA GLU A 162 -5.68 -10.48 -9.44
C GLU A 162 -5.71 -9.99 -10.88
N PHE A 163 -4.95 -10.59 -11.77
CA PHE A 163 -4.99 -10.25 -13.20
C PHE A 163 -6.34 -10.59 -13.85
N GLU A 164 -7.05 -11.58 -13.32
CA GLU A 164 -8.41 -11.94 -13.73
C GLU A 164 -9.47 -11.17 -12.95
N THR A 165 -9.23 -10.88 -11.67
CA THR A 165 -10.24 -10.26 -10.79
C THR A 165 -10.24 -8.73 -10.86
N PHE A 166 -9.10 -8.07 -11.09
CA PHE A 166 -9.04 -6.62 -11.26
C PHE A 166 -9.91 -6.12 -12.41
N PRO A 167 -9.90 -6.74 -13.63
CA PRO A 167 -10.82 -6.36 -14.70
C PRO A 167 -12.30 -6.52 -14.35
N GLN A 168 -12.64 -7.43 -13.44
CA GLN A 168 -14.01 -7.67 -13.00
C GLN A 168 -14.47 -6.66 -11.94
N HIS A 169 -13.60 -6.33 -10.98
CA HIS A 169 -13.93 -5.47 -9.85
C HIS A 169 -13.67 -3.99 -10.10
N MET A 170 -12.71 -3.67 -10.98
CA MET A 170 -12.30 -2.31 -11.34
C MET A 170 -12.25 -2.14 -12.86
N PRO A 171 -13.37 -2.44 -13.58
CA PRO A 171 -13.38 -2.44 -15.06
C PRO A 171 -13.02 -1.08 -15.65
N GLN A 172 -13.33 0.03 -14.97
CA GLN A 172 -13.01 1.38 -15.43
C GLN A 172 -11.49 1.61 -15.63
N TYR A 173 -10.64 0.80 -14.96
CA TYR A 173 -9.18 0.90 -15.05
C TYR A 173 -8.53 -0.31 -15.69
N PHE A 174 -9.07 -1.52 -15.46
CA PHE A 174 -8.39 -2.76 -15.85
C PHE A 174 -9.13 -3.58 -16.93
N ALA A 175 -10.30 -3.14 -17.44
CA ALA A 175 -10.97 -3.87 -18.52
C ALA A 175 -10.04 -4.04 -19.72
N GLY A 176 -9.90 -5.29 -20.21
CA GLY A 176 -9.03 -5.61 -21.33
C GLY A 176 -7.53 -5.58 -21.00
N LEU A 177 -7.16 -5.73 -19.72
CA LEU A 177 -5.76 -5.94 -19.32
C LEU A 177 -5.18 -7.15 -20.07
N THR A 178 -4.01 -6.96 -20.72
CA THR A 178 -3.37 -7.98 -21.55
C THR A 178 -2.14 -8.57 -20.88
N ASP A 179 -1.74 -9.79 -21.31
CA ASP A 179 -0.50 -10.41 -20.84
C ASP A 179 0.74 -9.58 -21.21
N GLU A 180 0.70 -8.85 -22.35
CA GLU A 180 1.78 -7.93 -22.71
C GLU A 180 1.89 -6.74 -21.72
N GLU A 181 0.78 -6.19 -21.23
CA GLU A 181 0.79 -5.14 -20.19
C GLU A 181 1.31 -5.70 -18.87
N ILE A 182 0.95 -6.93 -18.52
CA ILE A 182 1.46 -7.62 -17.33
C ILE A 182 2.97 -7.82 -17.46
N GLY A 183 3.45 -8.32 -18.61
CA GLY A 183 4.88 -8.50 -18.86
C GLY A 183 5.65 -7.17 -18.75
N ARG A 184 5.15 -6.09 -19.36
CA ARG A 184 5.78 -4.77 -19.27
C ARG A 184 5.82 -4.25 -17.82
N SER A 185 4.76 -4.48 -17.04
CA SER A 185 4.74 -4.12 -15.62
C SER A 185 5.76 -4.93 -14.82
N TYR A 186 5.88 -6.23 -15.10
CA TYR A 186 6.86 -7.11 -14.46
C TYR A 186 8.29 -6.64 -14.74
N ASP A 187 8.62 -6.37 -16.00
CA ASP A 187 9.96 -5.92 -16.40
C ASP A 187 10.29 -4.53 -15.84
N ARG A 188 9.31 -3.63 -15.81
CA ARG A 188 9.45 -2.29 -15.23
C ARG A 188 9.97 -2.31 -13.80
N TYR A 189 9.57 -3.29 -13.01
CA TYR A 189 9.96 -3.46 -11.61
C TYR A 189 11.12 -4.44 -11.41
N GLY A 190 11.89 -4.72 -12.46
CA GLY A 190 13.11 -5.50 -12.41
C GLY A 190 12.93 -7.01 -12.30
N GLY A 191 11.73 -7.51 -12.60
CA GLY A 191 11.45 -8.93 -12.64
C GLY A 191 11.56 -9.63 -11.29
N GLN A 192 11.77 -10.95 -11.33
CA GLN A 192 11.78 -11.80 -10.14
C GLN A 192 12.82 -11.37 -9.09
N ASP A 193 14.05 -11.10 -9.53
CA ASP A 193 15.16 -10.82 -8.62
C ASP A 193 14.92 -9.56 -7.79
N ALA A 194 14.43 -8.47 -8.42
CA ALA A 194 14.13 -7.23 -7.71
C ALA A 194 12.94 -7.39 -6.76
N MET A 195 11.90 -8.13 -7.18
CA MET A 195 10.72 -8.40 -6.36
C MET A 195 11.06 -9.27 -5.15
N GLU A 196 11.93 -10.28 -5.31
CA GLU A 196 12.44 -11.10 -4.20
C GLU A 196 13.35 -10.31 -3.26
N ALA A 197 14.21 -9.44 -3.79
CA ALA A 197 15.06 -8.57 -2.98
C ALA A 197 14.23 -7.61 -2.09
N ALA A 198 13.11 -7.10 -2.63
CA ALA A 198 12.20 -6.22 -1.88
C ALA A 198 11.53 -6.92 -0.67
N LEU A 199 11.44 -8.27 -0.65
CA LEU A 199 10.91 -9.02 0.49
C LEU A 199 11.70 -8.79 1.78
N ASN A 200 12.96 -8.39 1.70
CA ASN A 200 13.80 -8.06 2.87
C ASN A 200 13.26 -6.85 3.67
N HIS A 201 12.35 -6.08 3.10
CA HIS A 201 11.70 -4.97 3.79
C HIS A 201 10.46 -5.38 4.60
N LEU A 202 10.03 -6.63 4.50
CA LEU A 202 8.91 -7.18 5.26
C LEU A 202 9.38 -7.73 6.61
N ARG A 203 8.59 -7.47 7.66
CA ARG A 203 8.84 -8.03 9.01
C ARG A 203 8.18 -9.39 9.21
N SER A 204 7.06 -9.63 8.50
CA SER A 204 6.34 -10.91 8.55
C SER A 204 6.97 -11.92 7.60
N ARG A 205 7.55 -13.01 8.16
CA ARG A 205 8.11 -14.11 7.38
C ARG A 205 7.05 -14.86 6.59
N ASP A 206 5.91 -15.14 7.21
CA ASP A 206 4.80 -15.86 6.56
C ASP A 206 4.30 -15.09 5.33
N THR A 207 4.18 -13.76 5.44
CA THR A 207 3.81 -12.91 4.32
C THR A 207 4.90 -12.93 3.24
N ALA A 208 6.17 -12.84 3.62
CA ALA A 208 7.28 -12.89 2.67
C ALA A 208 7.33 -14.24 1.93
N ASP A 209 7.09 -15.35 2.61
CA ASP A 209 7.07 -16.69 2.00
C ASP A 209 5.91 -16.86 1.02
N THR A 210 4.73 -16.32 1.36
CA THR A 210 3.58 -16.29 0.43
C THR A 210 3.90 -15.43 -0.79
N LEU A 211 4.45 -14.23 -0.60
CA LEU A 211 4.82 -13.33 -1.71
C LEU A 211 5.89 -13.95 -2.60
N ARG A 212 6.87 -14.67 -2.07
CA ARG A 212 7.88 -15.39 -2.88
C ARG A 212 7.23 -16.40 -3.82
N GLN A 213 6.21 -17.12 -3.35
CA GLN A 213 5.46 -18.05 -4.20
C GLN A 213 4.67 -17.30 -5.27
N ARG A 214 4.04 -16.18 -4.94
CA ARG A 214 3.31 -15.32 -5.88
C ARG A 214 4.23 -14.71 -6.93
N ILE A 215 5.44 -14.28 -6.55
CA ILE A 215 6.47 -13.80 -7.50
C ILE A 215 6.82 -14.91 -8.49
N SER A 216 7.05 -16.12 -8.02
CA SER A 216 7.33 -17.29 -8.88
C SER A 216 6.13 -17.61 -9.79
N ASP A 217 4.91 -17.41 -9.33
CA ASP A 217 3.70 -17.62 -10.13
C ASP A 217 3.61 -16.61 -11.28
N VAL A 218 3.84 -15.33 -11.00
CA VAL A 218 3.89 -14.28 -12.05
C VAL A 218 5.03 -14.53 -13.02
N ALA A 219 6.22 -14.89 -12.54
CA ALA A 219 7.37 -15.18 -13.41
C ALA A 219 7.06 -16.29 -14.42
N ARG A 220 6.34 -17.36 -14.01
CA ARG A 220 5.91 -18.42 -14.93
C ARG A 220 4.86 -17.95 -15.93
N ARG A 221 4.02 -16.98 -15.58
CA ARG A 221 2.98 -16.45 -16.47
C ARG A 221 3.58 -15.59 -17.59
N VAL A 222 4.64 -14.83 -17.28
CA VAL A 222 5.24 -13.87 -18.24
C VAL A 222 6.42 -14.46 -19.02
N ALA A 223 6.87 -15.68 -18.71
CA ALA A 223 7.92 -16.42 -19.43
C ALA A 223 7.41 -16.94 -20.76
#